data_55566991f055c127237063c0c8fbe96b
#
_entry.id   55566991f055c127237063c0c8fbe96b
#
_cell.length_a   1.000
_cell.length_b   1.000
_cell.length_c   1.000
_cell.angle_alpha   90.00
_cell.angle_beta   90.00
_cell.angle_gamma   90.00
#
_symmetry.space_group_name_H-M   'P 1'
#
loop_
_entity.id
_entity.type
_entity.pdbx_description
1 polymer ?
#
loop_
_entity_poly.entity_id
_entity_poly.type
_entity_poly.pdbx_seq_one_letter_code
_entity_poly.pdbx_strand_id
1 'polypeptide(L)'
;KETDYEVPNPYLAAALEAFKKDVKERTLINVVRTMLGGDLLVDASGSTIVPAGHLDIGPESQLRYQVIRLENGMQALCVFSSAGYDSKSYMRENSDDDELILREPAVKIFMDFLSNPDLDLIAIDPGSNHECYIERAQVQWVVNSPRNDGAKMALINDNMQQLLGSLVAPNSILVVAIDPKSKVQGPAFVPDDEGNPTNMLAFTSPIEVAAIDPAIEVRVAHAIEVLTLAEQLNAPGIQINYFNPSAVLDIKQIRELLDIVREQEAVFGASPAGASAPA
;
A
#
# COMPACT_ATOMS: atom_id res chain seq x y z
N LYS A 1 -28.37 -11.11 -9.87
CA LYS A 1 -27.51 -10.88 -8.70
C LYS A 1 -26.77 -9.57 -8.99
N GLU A 2 -27.11 -8.48 -8.33
CA GLU A 2 -26.22 -7.32 -8.28
C GLU A 2 -24.96 -7.79 -7.56
N THR A 3 -23.91 -8.01 -8.31
CA THR A 3 -22.57 -8.21 -7.78
C THR A 3 -22.09 -6.85 -7.30
N ASP A 4 -21.84 -6.75 -6.01
CA ASP A 4 -21.35 -5.55 -5.36
C ASP A 4 -19.85 -5.40 -5.72
N TYR A 5 -19.59 -4.64 -6.79
CA TYR A 5 -18.22 -4.37 -7.26
C TYR A 5 -17.60 -3.18 -6.49
N GLU A 6 -18.03 -2.94 -5.25
CA GLU A 6 -17.44 -1.87 -4.46
C GLU A 6 -16.08 -2.28 -3.90
N VAL A 7 -15.10 -1.41 -4.12
CA VAL A 7 -13.78 -1.49 -3.49
C VAL A 7 -13.66 -0.28 -2.57
N PRO A 8 -13.88 -0.44 -1.27
CA PRO A 8 -13.91 0.69 -0.35
C PRO A 8 -12.50 1.24 -0.12
N ASN A 9 -12.10 2.21 -0.93
CA ASN A 9 -10.90 3.01 -0.73
C ASN A 9 -11.22 4.50 -0.95
N PRO A 10 -11.79 5.19 0.05
CA PRO A 10 -12.17 6.60 -0.07
C PRO A 10 -10.95 7.52 -0.29
N TYR A 11 -9.78 7.09 0.14
CA TYR A 11 -8.54 7.86 -0.05
C TYR A 11 -8.09 7.84 -1.51
N LEU A 12 -8.24 6.70 -2.21
CA LEU A 12 -7.98 6.61 -3.65
C LEU A 12 -8.97 7.47 -4.43
N ALA A 13 -10.25 7.41 -4.10
CA ALA A 13 -11.27 8.24 -4.74
C ALA A 13 -10.94 9.74 -4.60
N ALA A 14 -10.55 10.18 -3.39
CA ALA A 14 -10.14 11.58 -3.15
C ALA A 14 -8.85 11.95 -3.91
N ALA A 15 -7.90 11.02 -4.03
CA ALA A 15 -6.65 11.26 -4.76
C ALA A 15 -6.89 11.40 -6.27
N LEU A 16 -7.77 10.58 -6.86
CA LEU A 16 -8.17 10.68 -8.26
C LEU A 16 -8.87 12.01 -8.56
N GLU A 17 -9.78 12.43 -7.68
CA GLU A 17 -10.41 13.76 -7.79
C GLU A 17 -9.40 14.91 -7.70
N ALA A 18 -8.38 14.79 -6.85
CA ALA A 18 -7.32 15.79 -6.75
C ALA A 18 -6.44 15.79 -8.00
N PHE A 19 -6.09 14.63 -8.55
CA PHE A 19 -5.31 14.50 -9.79
C PHE A 19 -6.05 15.11 -10.98
N LYS A 20 -7.34 14.86 -11.11
CA LYS A 20 -8.19 15.46 -12.15
C LYS A 20 -8.15 16.99 -12.13
N LYS A 21 -8.14 17.59 -10.93
CA LYS A 21 -8.11 19.07 -10.77
C LYS A 21 -6.75 19.68 -11.03
N ASP A 22 -5.69 18.94 -10.73
CA ASP A 22 -4.31 19.41 -10.83
C ASP A 22 -3.40 18.25 -11.27
N VAL A 23 -3.26 18.11 -12.60
CA VAL A 23 -2.45 17.02 -13.21
C VAL A 23 -0.97 17.35 -13.06
N LYS A 24 -0.36 16.83 -11.97
CA LYS A 24 1.05 16.96 -11.63
C LYS A 24 1.64 15.66 -11.11
N GLU A 25 2.95 15.55 -11.14
CA GLU A 25 3.69 14.41 -10.57
C GLU A 25 3.29 14.12 -9.12
N ARG A 26 3.21 15.14 -8.27
CA ARG A 26 2.83 15.00 -6.86
C ARG A 26 1.43 14.42 -6.67
N THR A 27 0.46 14.84 -7.48
CA THR A 27 -0.92 14.31 -7.39
C THR A 27 -0.99 12.88 -7.92
N LEU A 28 -0.19 12.53 -8.92
CA LEU A 28 -0.05 11.14 -9.39
C LEU A 28 0.63 10.26 -8.34
N ILE A 29 1.70 10.72 -7.67
CA ILE A 29 2.32 10.03 -6.54
C ILE A 29 1.26 9.75 -5.47
N ASN A 30 0.37 10.71 -5.18
CA ASN A 30 -0.71 10.52 -4.22
C ASN A 30 -1.73 9.47 -4.65
N VAL A 31 -2.06 9.36 -5.94
CA VAL A 31 -2.90 8.27 -6.48
C VAL A 31 -2.24 6.92 -6.22
N VAL A 32 -0.98 6.75 -6.64
CA VAL A 32 -0.26 5.47 -6.46
C VAL A 32 -0.11 5.12 -4.98
N ARG A 33 0.19 6.10 -4.14
CA ARG A 33 0.30 5.94 -2.69
C ARG A 33 -1.00 5.41 -2.05
N THR A 34 -2.15 5.92 -2.48
CA THR A 34 -3.45 5.52 -1.93
C THR A 34 -3.96 4.20 -2.49
N MET A 35 -3.45 3.74 -3.63
CA MET A 35 -3.71 2.40 -4.16
C MET A 35 -3.08 1.30 -3.30
N LEU A 36 -1.87 1.54 -2.78
CA LEU A 36 -1.12 0.54 -2.01
C LEU A 36 -1.87 0.14 -0.73
N GLY A 37 -1.90 -1.16 -0.46
CA GLY A 37 -2.64 -1.76 0.66
C GLY A 37 -4.15 -1.88 0.44
N GLY A 38 -4.67 -1.42 -0.71
CA GLY A 38 -6.05 -1.60 -1.15
C GLY A 38 -6.18 -2.58 -2.30
N ASP A 39 -7.43 -2.88 -2.64
CA ASP A 39 -7.79 -3.70 -3.79
C ASP A 39 -8.24 -2.81 -4.96
N LEU A 40 -8.15 -3.35 -6.15
CA LEU A 40 -8.67 -2.78 -7.39
C LEU A 40 -9.50 -3.83 -8.11
N LEU A 41 -10.32 -3.38 -9.04
CA LEU A 41 -11.05 -4.26 -9.94
C LEU A 41 -10.29 -4.39 -11.26
N VAL A 42 -10.30 -5.60 -11.82
CA VAL A 42 -9.81 -5.90 -13.16
C VAL A 42 -10.87 -6.67 -13.93
N ASP A 43 -11.05 -6.32 -15.20
CA ASP A 43 -11.89 -7.08 -16.11
C ASP A 43 -11.06 -8.25 -16.67
N ALA A 44 -11.50 -9.46 -16.34
CA ALA A 44 -10.90 -10.71 -16.75
C ALA A 44 -11.82 -11.52 -17.67
N SER A 45 -12.83 -10.90 -18.29
CA SER A 45 -13.85 -11.57 -19.13
C SER A 45 -13.27 -12.33 -20.32
N GLY A 46 -12.09 -11.93 -20.83
CA GLY A 46 -11.34 -12.65 -21.87
C GLY A 46 -10.57 -13.91 -21.41
N SER A 47 -10.75 -14.35 -20.16
CA SER A 47 -10.01 -15.46 -19.55
C SER A 47 -10.60 -16.82 -19.94
N THR A 48 -9.73 -17.85 -19.95
CA THR A 48 -10.16 -19.24 -19.99
C THR A 48 -10.22 -19.78 -18.57
N ILE A 49 -11.42 -20.02 -18.06
CA ILE A 49 -11.63 -20.50 -16.70
C ILE A 49 -11.80 -22.02 -16.70
N VAL A 50 -11.00 -22.71 -15.89
CA VAL A 50 -11.09 -24.14 -15.64
C VAL A 50 -11.36 -24.34 -14.15
N PRO A 51 -12.60 -24.69 -13.75
CA PRO A 51 -12.92 -24.96 -12.35
C PRO A 51 -12.14 -26.20 -11.83
N ALA A 52 -11.73 -26.17 -10.56
CA ALA A 52 -11.07 -27.30 -9.92
C ALA A 52 -11.63 -27.54 -8.51
N GLY A 53 -12.32 -28.67 -8.34
CA GLY A 53 -12.94 -29.04 -7.04
C GLY A 53 -13.97 -28.01 -6.59
N HIS A 54 -13.66 -27.32 -5.49
CA HIS A 54 -14.52 -26.27 -4.92
C HIS A 54 -14.11 -24.85 -5.35
N LEU A 55 -13.06 -24.75 -6.18
CA LEU A 55 -12.56 -23.46 -6.67
C LEU A 55 -13.25 -23.13 -8.00
N ASP A 56 -13.87 -21.96 -8.07
CA ASP A 56 -14.47 -21.44 -9.29
C ASP A 56 -13.39 -21.15 -10.35
N ILE A 57 -12.17 -20.83 -9.91
CA ILE A 57 -10.99 -20.60 -10.76
C ILE A 57 -9.91 -21.59 -10.33
N GLY A 58 -9.72 -22.62 -11.12
CA GLY A 58 -8.69 -23.64 -10.87
C GLY A 58 -7.30 -23.23 -11.40
N PRO A 59 -6.24 -23.97 -11.01
CA PRO A 59 -4.85 -23.64 -11.35
C PRO A 59 -4.53 -23.74 -12.85
N GLU A 60 -5.35 -24.41 -13.64
CA GLU A 60 -5.19 -24.51 -15.10
C GLU A 60 -5.87 -23.35 -15.86
N SER A 61 -6.53 -22.43 -15.13
CA SER A 61 -7.16 -21.25 -15.70
C SER A 61 -6.11 -20.30 -16.24
N GLN A 62 -6.38 -19.68 -17.38
CA GLN A 62 -5.56 -18.62 -17.96
C GLN A 62 -6.27 -17.29 -17.80
N LEU A 63 -5.87 -16.50 -16.81
CA LEU A 63 -6.40 -15.16 -16.59
C LEU A 63 -5.82 -14.21 -17.64
N ARG A 64 -6.72 -13.43 -18.26
CA ARG A 64 -6.39 -12.38 -19.21
C ARG A 64 -7.13 -11.12 -18.82
N TYR A 65 -6.39 -10.16 -18.33
CA TYR A 65 -6.95 -8.85 -17.95
C TYR A 65 -7.14 -7.98 -19.19
N GLN A 66 -8.12 -7.09 -19.11
CA GLN A 66 -8.39 -6.13 -20.15
C GLN A 66 -7.20 -5.21 -20.40
N VAL A 67 -6.83 -5.07 -21.67
CA VAL A 67 -5.76 -4.19 -22.16
C VAL A 67 -6.34 -3.31 -23.24
N ILE A 68 -6.01 -2.02 -23.18
CA ILE A 68 -6.33 -1.06 -24.23
C ILE A 68 -5.06 -0.65 -24.97
N ARG A 69 -5.22 -0.35 -26.24
CA ARG A 69 -4.16 0.24 -27.07
C ARG A 69 -4.43 1.72 -27.25
N LEU A 70 -3.49 2.53 -26.82
CA LEU A 70 -3.56 3.98 -26.95
C LEU A 70 -3.22 4.42 -28.37
N GLU A 71 -3.59 5.66 -28.73
CA GLU A 71 -3.34 6.23 -30.07
C GLU A 71 -1.84 6.25 -30.46
N ASN A 72 -0.95 6.40 -29.47
CA ASN A 72 0.50 6.34 -29.66
C ASN A 72 1.06 4.92 -29.81
N GLY A 73 0.19 3.90 -29.78
CA GLY A 73 0.52 2.49 -29.93
C GLY A 73 0.89 1.77 -28.62
N MET A 74 1.01 2.47 -27.49
CA MET A 74 1.28 1.88 -26.19
C MET A 74 0.13 1.00 -25.71
N GLN A 75 0.45 -0.07 -24.96
CA GLN A 75 -0.53 -0.96 -24.37
C GLN A 75 -0.67 -0.67 -22.87
N ALA A 76 -1.90 -0.48 -22.42
CA ALA A 76 -2.21 -0.19 -21.04
C ALA A 76 -3.10 -1.26 -20.41
N LEU A 77 -2.67 -1.81 -19.26
CA LEU A 77 -3.50 -2.66 -18.41
C LEU A 77 -4.60 -1.83 -17.77
N CYS A 78 -5.86 -2.21 -17.97
CA CYS A 78 -6.99 -1.53 -17.37
C CYS A 78 -7.21 -1.98 -15.93
N VAL A 79 -7.30 -1.03 -15.01
CA VAL A 79 -7.69 -1.24 -13.62
C VAL A 79 -8.76 -0.23 -13.22
N PHE A 80 -9.61 -0.61 -12.26
CA PHE A 80 -10.74 0.23 -11.87
C PHE A 80 -10.76 0.41 -10.35
N SER A 81 -10.94 1.66 -9.91
CA SER A 81 -10.95 2.02 -8.50
C SER A 81 -12.27 1.61 -7.81
N SER A 82 -13.36 1.61 -8.54
CA SER A 82 -14.70 1.20 -8.09
C SER A 82 -15.62 0.99 -9.28
N ALA A 83 -16.55 0.06 -9.18
CA ALA A 83 -17.60 -0.15 -10.16
C ALA A 83 -18.74 0.91 -10.09
N GLY A 84 -18.71 1.79 -9.10
CA GLY A 84 -19.71 2.85 -8.91
C GLY A 84 -19.50 4.10 -9.75
N TYR A 85 -18.32 4.28 -10.36
CA TYR A 85 -17.95 5.42 -11.19
C TYR A 85 -18.26 5.20 -12.68
N ASP A 86 -17.95 6.20 -13.51
CA ASP A 86 -18.09 6.14 -14.97
C ASP A 86 -17.32 4.95 -15.59
N SER A 87 -16.30 4.46 -14.93
CA SER A 87 -15.60 3.19 -15.21
C SER A 87 -16.56 1.99 -15.33
N LYS A 88 -17.65 1.98 -14.57
CA LYS A 88 -18.69 0.93 -14.66
C LYS A 88 -19.34 0.88 -16.04
N SER A 89 -19.60 2.03 -16.64
CA SER A 89 -20.12 2.11 -17.99
C SER A 89 -19.10 1.57 -18.99
N TYR A 90 -17.83 1.94 -18.84
CA TYR A 90 -16.76 1.46 -19.70
C TYR A 90 -16.58 -0.06 -19.62
N MET A 91 -16.57 -0.65 -18.43
CA MET A 91 -16.49 -2.11 -18.26
C MET A 91 -17.67 -2.82 -18.91
N ARG A 92 -18.90 -2.32 -18.73
CA ARG A 92 -20.10 -2.92 -19.31
C ARG A 92 -20.19 -2.80 -20.83
N GLU A 93 -19.73 -1.69 -21.38
CA GLU A 93 -19.74 -1.46 -22.84
C GLU A 93 -18.71 -2.33 -23.58
N ASN A 94 -17.64 -2.74 -22.89
CA ASN A 94 -16.52 -3.43 -23.49
C ASN A 94 -16.35 -4.88 -23.00
N SER A 95 -17.21 -5.37 -22.09
CA SER A 95 -17.21 -6.77 -21.67
C SER A 95 -18.21 -7.59 -22.50
N ASP A 96 -17.81 -8.79 -22.89
CA ASP A 96 -18.69 -9.79 -23.50
C ASP A 96 -19.72 -10.31 -22.50
N ASP A 97 -20.74 -11.04 -22.96
CA ASP A 97 -21.86 -11.55 -22.14
C ASP A 97 -21.47 -12.36 -20.90
N ASP A 98 -20.24 -12.88 -20.84
CA ASP A 98 -19.63 -13.60 -19.71
C ASP A 98 -18.71 -12.69 -18.89
N GLU A 99 -19.26 -11.63 -18.30
CA GLU A 99 -18.53 -10.67 -17.48
C GLU A 99 -17.86 -11.33 -16.27
N LEU A 100 -16.53 -11.28 -16.21
CA LEU A 100 -15.71 -11.72 -15.08
C LEU A 100 -14.90 -10.56 -14.53
N ILE A 101 -15.40 -9.94 -13.47
CA ILE A 101 -14.70 -8.88 -12.76
C ILE A 101 -14.06 -9.47 -11.51
N LEU A 102 -12.75 -9.33 -11.38
CA LEU A 102 -11.99 -9.79 -10.23
C LEU A 102 -11.59 -8.61 -9.36
N ARG A 103 -11.67 -8.82 -8.06
CA ARG A 103 -11.11 -7.93 -7.05
C ARG A 103 -9.74 -8.46 -6.65
N GLU A 104 -8.70 -7.67 -6.90
CA GLU A 104 -7.31 -8.07 -6.68
C GLU A 104 -6.54 -7.00 -5.89
N PRO A 105 -5.62 -7.39 -4.98
CA PRO A 105 -4.73 -6.45 -4.33
C PRO A 105 -3.91 -5.65 -5.35
N ALA A 106 -3.82 -4.33 -5.16
CA ALA A 106 -3.08 -3.45 -6.08
C ALA A 106 -1.65 -3.92 -6.31
N VAL A 107 -0.97 -4.39 -5.26
CA VAL A 107 0.41 -4.92 -5.36
C VAL A 107 0.49 -6.14 -6.29
N LYS A 108 -0.49 -7.06 -6.22
CA LYS A 108 -0.55 -8.22 -7.13
C LYS A 108 -0.69 -7.76 -8.58
N ILE A 109 -1.59 -6.82 -8.85
CA ILE A 109 -1.78 -6.27 -10.19
C ILE A 109 -0.49 -5.62 -10.70
N PHE A 110 0.22 -4.89 -9.85
CA PHE A 110 1.52 -4.29 -10.20
C PHE A 110 2.57 -5.34 -10.55
N MET A 111 2.63 -6.45 -9.81
CA MET A 111 3.55 -7.56 -10.10
C MET A 111 3.18 -8.26 -11.42
N ASP A 112 1.90 -8.52 -11.66
CA ASP A 112 1.40 -9.13 -12.89
C ASP A 112 1.71 -8.22 -14.10
N PHE A 113 1.51 -6.91 -13.96
CA PHE A 113 1.89 -5.92 -14.97
C PHE A 113 3.38 -5.95 -15.29
N LEU A 114 4.24 -5.96 -14.25
CA LEU A 114 5.70 -5.99 -14.45
C LEU A 114 6.20 -7.28 -15.08
N SER A 115 5.51 -8.40 -14.86
CA SER A 115 5.84 -9.69 -15.45
C SER A 115 5.53 -9.79 -16.95
N ASN A 116 4.68 -8.89 -17.47
CA ASN A 116 4.32 -8.83 -18.90
C ASN A 116 5.08 -7.68 -19.60
N PRO A 117 6.12 -7.97 -20.39
CA PRO A 117 6.92 -6.93 -21.05
C PRO A 117 6.18 -6.17 -22.16
N ASP A 118 5.05 -6.70 -22.64
CA ASP A 118 4.27 -6.08 -23.72
C ASP A 118 3.39 -4.92 -23.23
N LEU A 119 3.25 -4.76 -21.91
CA LEU A 119 2.49 -3.69 -21.30
C LEU A 119 3.39 -2.50 -20.97
N ASP A 120 2.99 -1.31 -21.36
CA ASP A 120 3.73 -0.07 -21.19
C ASP A 120 3.26 0.71 -19.95
N LEU A 121 1.94 0.71 -19.69
CA LEU A 121 1.27 1.54 -18.70
C LEU A 121 0.21 0.74 -17.93
N ILE A 122 -0.16 1.24 -16.76
CA ILE A 122 -1.44 0.92 -16.11
C ILE A 122 -2.38 2.10 -16.31
N ALA A 123 -3.56 1.85 -16.86
CA ALA A 123 -4.64 2.82 -17.00
C ALA A 123 -5.63 2.64 -15.84
N ILE A 124 -5.81 3.67 -15.03
CA ILE A 124 -6.78 3.68 -13.93
C ILE A 124 -8.05 4.36 -14.43
N ASP A 125 -9.18 3.70 -14.21
CA ASP A 125 -10.51 4.16 -14.60
C ASP A 125 -10.58 4.67 -16.05
N PRO A 126 -10.08 3.90 -17.04
CA PRO A 126 -10.03 4.34 -18.44
C PRO A 126 -11.44 4.67 -18.94
N GLY A 127 -11.53 5.72 -19.75
CA GLY A 127 -12.79 6.23 -20.29
C GLY A 127 -13.62 7.04 -19.30
N SER A 128 -13.21 7.14 -18.04
CA SER A 128 -13.85 8.00 -17.05
C SER A 128 -13.24 9.40 -17.03
N ASN A 129 -13.87 10.30 -16.30
CA ASN A 129 -13.32 11.63 -16.09
C ASN A 129 -12.21 11.67 -15.00
N HIS A 130 -11.88 10.52 -14.40
CA HIS A 130 -10.81 10.31 -13.41
C HIS A 130 -9.64 9.52 -14.00
N GLU A 131 -9.65 9.30 -15.31
CA GLU A 131 -8.63 8.52 -15.98
C GLU A 131 -7.22 9.05 -15.69
N CYS A 132 -6.32 8.16 -15.31
CA CYS A 132 -4.90 8.46 -15.20
C CYS A 132 -4.04 7.25 -15.57
N TYR A 133 -2.77 7.51 -15.86
CA TYR A 133 -1.82 6.51 -16.33
C TYR A 133 -0.60 6.46 -15.43
N ILE A 134 -0.15 5.24 -15.09
CA ILE A 134 1.07 5.00 -14.32
C ILE A 134 2.08 4.32 -15.23
N GLU A 135 3.26 4.89 -15.34
CA GLU A 135 4.35 4.36 -16.15
C GLU A 135 5.03 3.15 -15.49
N ARG A 136 5.59 2.25 -16.31
CA ARG A 136 6.31 1.06 -15.84
C ARG A 136 7.39 1.37 -14.82
N ALA A 137 8.17 2.44 -15.02
CA ALA A 137 9.23 2.83 -14.10
C ALA A 137 8.70 3.18 -12.71
N GLN A 138 7.54 3.84 -12.64
CA GLN A 138 6.88 4.20 -11.38
C GLN A 138 6.37 2.93 -10.66
N VAL A 139 5.72 2.01 -11.39
CA VAL A 139 5.27 0.72 -10.83
C VAL A 139 6.46 -0.09 -10.31
N GLN A 140 7.55 -0.16 -11.08
CA GLN A 140 8.77 -0.88 -10.70
C GLN A 140 9.39 -0.31 -9.42
N TRP A 141 9.47 1.02 -9.31
CA TRP A 141 9.98 1.67 -8.12
C TRP A 141 9.12 1.33 -6.88
N VAL A 142 7.81 1.39 -7.02
CA VAL A 142 6.87 1.09 -5.93
C VAL A 142 6.95 -0.37 -5.49
N VAL A 143 6.97 -1.31 -6.44
CA VAL A 143 7.03 -2.76 -6.14
C VAL A 143 8.36 -3.14 -5.47
N ASN A 144 9.46 -2.55 -5.91
CA ASN A 144 10.79 -2.82 -5.36
C ASN A 144 11.08 -2.08 -4.05
N SER A 145 10.27 -1.07 -3.70
CA SER A 145 10.43 -0.33 -2.46
C SER A 145 9.96 -1.17 -1.26
N PRO A 146 10.71 -1.14 -0.16
CA PRO A 146 10.30 -1.78 1.08
C PRO A 146 9.01 -1.15 1.61
N ARG A 147 8.07 -1.98 2.08
CA ARG A 147 6.76 -1.50 2.54
C ARG A 147 6.14 -2.42 3.59
N ASN A 148 5.26 -1.85 4.39
CA ASN A 148 4.42 -2.56 5.33
C ASN A 148 2.98 -2.58 4.83
N ASP A 149 2.65 -3.54 3.97
CA ASP A 149 1.31 -3.66 3.37
C ASP A 149 0.24 -3.93 4.44
N GLY A 150 0.58 -4.68 5.50
CA GLY A 150 -0.33 -4.96 6.60
C GLY A 150 -0.73 -3.69 7.37
N ALA A 151 0.24 -2.84 7.70
CA ALA A 151 -0.02 -1.56 8.34
C ALA A 151 -0.81 -0.61 7.41
N LYS A 152 -0.45 -0.57 6.11
CA LYS A 152 -1.17 0.26 5.14
C LYS A 152 -2.64 -0.17 5.00
N MET A 153 -2.90 -1.46 4.89
CA MET A 153 -4.25 -2.01 4.82
C MET A 153 -5.05 -1.68 6.10
N ALA A 154 -4.42 -1.81 7.26
CA ALA A 154 -5.05 -1.49 8.54
C ALA A 154 -5.47 0.00 8.61
N LEU A 155 -4.63 0.91 8.10
CA LEU A 155 -4.94 2.33 8.02
C LEU A 155 -6.11 2.62 7.07
N ILE A 156 -6.14 1.98 5.89
CA ILE A 156 -7.24 2.14 4.92
C ILE A 156 -8.57 1.68 5.53
N ASN A 157 -8.55 0.59 6.30
CA ASN A 157 -9.73 0.00 6.93
C ASN A 157 -10.08 0.63 8.29
N ASP A 158 -9.35 1.67 8.72
CA ASP A 158 -9.48 2.30 10.05
C ASP A 158 -9.47 1.28 11.20
N ASN A 159 -8.60 0.28 11.11
CA ASN A 159 -8.51 -0.82 12.05
C ASN A 159 -7.23 -0.73 12.91
N MET A 160 -7.34 -0.09 14.06
CA MET A 160 -6.24 0.10 15.00
C MET A 160 -5.68 -1.23 15.52
N GLN A 161 -6.50 -2.22 15.79
CA GLN A 161 -6.03 -3.52 16.28
C GLN A 161 -5.17 -4.23 15.24
N GLN A 162 -5.59 -4.21 13.98
CA GLN A 162 -4.80 -4.74 12.87
C GLN A 162 -3.50 -3.96 12.68
N LEU A 163 -3.53 -2.63 12.83
CA LEU A 163 -2.32 -1.79 12.77
C LEU A 163 -1.32 -2.23 13.84
N LEU A 164 -1.73 -2.29 15.11
CA LEU A 164 -0.86 -2.71 16.21
C LEU A 164 -0.28 -4.11 15.96
N GLY A 165 -1.11 -5.07 15.54
CA GLY A 165 -0.65 -6.41 15.19
C GLY A 165 0.36 -6.42 14.03
N SER A 166 0.17 -5.59 13.01
CA SER A 166 1.09 -5.51 11.88
C SER A 166 2.44 -4.88 12.24
N LEU A 167 2.49 -4.00 13.26
CA LEU A 167 3.74 -3.38 13.71
C LEU A 167 4.63 -4.35 14.51
N VAL A 168 4.03 -5.30 15.23
CA VAL A 168 4.76 -6.31 16.00
C VAL A 168 4.96 -7.63 15.26
N ALA A 169 4.47 -7.74 14.04
CA ALA A 169 4.64 -8.93 13.22
C ALA A 169 6.14 -9.17 12.90
N PRO A 170 6.58 -10.43 12.78
CA PRO A 170 7.95 -10.75 12.38
C PRO A 170 8.32 -10.05 11.06
N ASN A 171 9.51 -9.48 11.01
CA ASN A 171 10.03 -8.74 9.85
C ASN A 171 9.22 -7.49 9.45
N SER A 172 8.33 -7.02 10.31
CA SER A 172 7.63 -5.75 10.10
C SER A 172 8.63 -4.61 10.01
N ILE A 173 8.42 -3.74 9.03
CA ILE A 173 9.28 -2.57 8.80
C ILE A 173 8.47 -1.28 8.88
N LEU A 174 9.17 -0.20 9.19
CA LEU A 174 8.71 1.17 8.97
C LEU A 174 9.82 1.98 8.28
N VAL A 175 9.40 3.03 7.64
CA VAL A 175 10.30 4.00 7.00
C VAL A 175 10.32 5.26 7.85
N VAL A 176 11.52 5.77 8.13
CA VAL A 176 11.73 7.00 8.87
C VAL A 176 12.28 8.05 7.91
N ALA A 177 11.62 9.19 7.83
CA ALA A 177 12.14 10.34 7.11
C ALA A 177 13.21 11.04 7.94
N ILE A 178 14.32 11.40 7.30
CA ILE A 178 15.41 12.12 7.94
C ILE A 178 15.13 13.62 7.82
N ASP A 179 15.09 14.31 8.95
CA ASP A 179 14.89 15.77 8.95
C ASP A 179 16.09 16.45 8.27
N PRO A 180 15.90 17.11 7.12
CA PRO A 180 16.99 17.77 6.39
C PRO A 180 17.58 18.97 7.17
N LYS A 181 16.88 19.47 8.18
CA LYS A 181 17.34 20.55 9.07
C LYS A 181 18.11 20.03 10.28
N SER A 182 18.05 18.73 10.55
CA SER A 182 18.73 18.11 11.69
C SER A 182 20.22 17.95 11.43
N LYS A 183 21.06 18.56 12.27
CA LYS A 183 22.51 18.41 12.21
C LYS A 183 23.02 16.98 12.52
N VAL A 184 22.18 16.17 13.17
CA VAL A 184 22.50 14.80 13.59
C VAL A 184 21.77 13.74 12.76
N GLN A 185 21.19 14.15 11.63
CA GLN A 185 20.40 13.22 10.78
C GLN A 185 19.32 12.45 11.55
N GLY A 186 18.64 13.15 12.47
CA GLY A 186 17.57 12.57 13.28
C GLY A 186 16.27 12.38 12.49
N PRO A 187 15.32 11.63 13.07
CA PRO A 187 14.00 11.44 12.46
C PRO A 187 13.22 12.77 12.39
N ALA A 188 12.35 12.87 11.39
CA ALA A 188 11.42 13.97 11.29
C ALA A 188 10.27 13.87 12.32
N PHE A 189 9.77 15.01 12.74
CA PHE A 189 8.64 15.14 13.66
C PHE A 189 7.53 15.99 13.03
N VAL A 190 6.31 15.77 13.47
CA VAL A 190 5.19 16.65 13.13
C VAL A 190 5.36 17.93 13.93
N PRO A 191 5.38 19.12 13.29
CA PRO A 191 5.36 20.37 14.03
C PRO A 191 3.96 20.69 14.55
N ASP A 192 3.86 21.33 15.72
CA ASP A 192 2.63 21.99 16.15
C ASP A 192 2.45 23.36 15.45
N ASP A 193 1.42 24.09 15.81
CA ASP A 193 1.12 25.41 15.21
C ASP A 193 2.22 26.46 15.52
N GLU A 194 3.03 26.24 16.55
CA GLU A 194 4.16 27.07 16.93
C GLU A 194 5.48 26.63 16.31
N GLY A 195 5.47 25.46 15.62
CA GLY A 195 6.63 24.84 14.99
C GLY A 195 7.46 23.94 15.93
N ASN A 196 6.97 23.62 17.12
CA ASN A 196 7.65 22.69 18.02
C ASN A 196 7.39 21.23 17.59
N PRO A 197 8.39 20.33 17.75
CA PRO A 197 8.23 18.93 17.42
C PRO A 197 7.22 18.26 18.35
N THR A 198 6.28 17.51 17.76
CA THR A 198 5.31 16.69 18.48
C THR A 198 5.59 15.20 18.25
N ASN A 199 4.72 14.49 17.55
CA ASN A 199 4.91 13.06 17.29
C ASN A 199 6.04 12.81 16.29
N MET A 200 6.85 11.78 16.53
CA MET A 200 7.81 11.28 15.55
C MET A 200 7.08 10.76 14.32
N LEU A 201 7.56 11.09 13.12
CA LEU A 201 7.00 10.58 11.87
C LEU A 201 7.61 9.24 11.49
N ALA A 202 6.75 8.28 11.22
CA ALA A 202 7.10 7.01 10.60
C ALA A 202 6.12 6.72 9.45
N PHE A 203 6.54 5.90 8.49
CA PHE A 203 5.78 5.71 7.25
C PHE A 203 5.72 4.22 6.90
N THR A 204 4.64 3.84 6.23
CA THR A 204 4.45 2.45 5.77
C THR A 204 5.30 2.11 4.54
N SER A 205 5.79 3.11 3.82
CA SER A 205 6.64 2.93 2.63
C SER A 205 7.30 4.25 2.19
N PRO A 206 8.36 4.22 1.35
CA PRO A 206 9.02 5.42 0.82
C PRO A 206 8.11 6.34 0.01
N ILE A 207 7.09 5.81 -0.67
CA ILE A 207 6.15 6.63 -1.44
C ILE A 207 5.33 7.59 -0.55
N GLU A 208 5.11 7.22 0.71
CA GLU A 208 4.46 8.09 1.68
C GLU A 208 5.29 9.36 1.95
N VAL A 209 6.61 9.20 2.00
CA VAL A 209 7.56 10.31 2.16
C VAL A 209 7.66 11.12 0.86
N ALA A 210 7.74 10.44 -0.29
CA ALA A 210 7.80 11.09 -1.60
C ALA A 210 6.56 11.96 -1.89
N ALA A 211 5.40 11.62 -1.32
CA ALA A 211 4.20 12.45 -1.41
C ALA A 211 4.33 13.79 -0.66
N ILE A 212 5.25 13.88 0.31
CA ILE A 212 5.59 15.14 1.00
C ILE A 212 6.62 15.90 0.15
N ASP A 213 7.78 15.27 -0.05
CA ASP A 213 8.88 15.77 -0.88
C ASP A 213 9.75 14.59 -1.31
N PRO A 214 9.90 14.32 -2.62
CA PRO A 214 10.71 13.22 -3.11
C PRO A 214 12.22 13.37 -2.82
N ALA A 215 12.69 14.55 -2.42
CA ALA A 215 14.08 14.80 -2.06
C ALA A 215 14.42 14.42 -0.61
N ILE A 216 13.43 14.08 0.22
CA ILE A 216 13.67 13.68 1.61
C ILE A 216 14.37 12.31 1.66
N GLU A 217 15.52 12.25 2.35
CA GLU A 217 16.21 10.99 2.63
C GLU A 217 15.37 10.12 3.57
N VAL A 218 15.37 8.81 3.31
CA VAL A 218 14.63 7.85 4.11
C VAL A 218 15.53 6.72 4.61
N ARG A 219 15.20 6.17 5.78
CA ARG A 219 15.79 4.96 6.33
C ARG A 219 14.71 3.94 6.60
N VAL A 220 15.01 2.70 6.26
CA VAL A 220 14.14 1.55 6.55
C VAL A 220 14.69 0.85 7.78
N ALA A 221 13.84 0.56 8.74
CA ALA A 221 14.19 -0.16 9.95
C ALA A 221 13.08 -1.14 10.35
N HIS A 222 13.39 -2.09 11.22
CA HIS A 222 12.34 -2.91 11.82
C HIS A 222 11.38 -2.02 12.62
N ALA A 223 10.10 -2.32 12.53
CA ALA A 223 9.08 -1.50 13.21
C ALA A 223 9.35 -1.37 14.71
N ILE A 224 9.80 -2.45 15.35
CA ILE A 224 10.17 -2.46 16.79
C ILE A 224 11.34 -1.49 17.07
N GLU A 225 12.33 -1.39 16.20
CA GLU A 225 13.43 -0.44 16.36
C GLU A 225 12.94 1.01 16.27
N VAL A 226 11.98 1.27 15.36
CA VAL A 226 11.37 2.60 15.21
C VAL A 226 10.53 2.96 16.45
N LEU A 227 9.74 2.01 16.98
CA LEU A 227 8.99 2.21 18.22
C LEU A 227 9.93 2.47 19.41
N THR A 228 11.02 1.69 19.51
CA THR A 228 12.05 1.85 20.54
C THR A 228 12.75 3.21 20.44
N LEU A 229 13.04 3.66 19.22
CA LEU A 229 13.65 4.98 18.99
C LEU A 229 12.73 6.10 19.49
N ALA A 230 11.43 6.02 19.23
CA ALA A 230 10.47 7.01 19.74
C ALA A 230 10.45 7.05 21.28
N GLU A 231 10.49 5.89 21.93
CA GLU A 231 10.58 5.81 23.39
C GLU A 231 11.89 6.44 23.91
N GLN A 232 13.03 6.12 23.30
CA GLN A 232 14.34 6.67 23.67
C GLN A 232 14.45 8.19 23.49
N LEU A 233 13.81 8.72 22.45
CA LEU A 233 13.74 10.16 22.19
C LEU A 233 12.72 10.88 23.06
N ASN A 234 11.97 10.17 23.92
CA ASN A 234 10.86 10.69 24.70
C ASN A 234 9.79 11.39 23.84
N ALA A 235 9.56 10.91 22.63
CA ALA A 235 8.52 11.43 21.77
C ALA A 235 7.14 11.23 22.45
N PRO A 236 6.21 12.19 22.36
CA PRO A 236 4.84 12.01 22.88
C PRO A 236 4.10 10.84 22.21
N GLY A 237 4.48 10.50 21.00
CA GLY A 237 3.94 9.39 20.21
C GLY A 237 4.61 9.25 18.85
N ILE A 238 4.05 8.37 18.03
CA ILE A 238 4.41 8.21 16.62
C ILE A 238 3.17 8.47 15.77
N GLN A 239 3.32 9.27 14.72
CA GLN A 239 2.35 9.37 13.65
C GLN A 239 2.78 8.46 12.50
N ILE A 240 1.95 7.46 12.18
CA ILE A 240 2.13 6.57 11.03
C ILE A 240 1.48 7.22 9.82
N ASN A 241 2.28 7.53 8.82
CA ASN A 241 2.00 8.35 7.64
C ASN A 241 1.62 9.81 7.99
N TYR A 242 2.03 10.73 7.13
CA TYR A 242 1.72 12.16 7.28
C TYR A 242 0.35 12.49 6.69
N PHE A 243 0.08 11.98 5.48
CA PHE A 243 -1.21 12.13 4.83
C PHE A 243 -2.11 10.93 5.11
N ASN A 244 -3.43 11.17 5.12
CA ASN A 244 -4.41 10.09 5.24
C ASN A 244 -4.28 9.05 4.11
N PRO A 245 -4.49 7.76 4.41
CA PRO A 245 -4.81 7.21 5.72
C PRO A 245 -3.61 7.25 6.68
N SER A 246 -3.83 7.75 7.90
CA SER A 246 -2.80 7.91 8.92
C SER A 246 -3.35 7.56 10.31
N ALA A 247 -2.47 7.28 11.26
CA ALA A 247 -2.84 7.06 12.65
C ALA A 247 -1.77 7.61 13.60
N VAL A 248 -2.17 7.94 14.81
CA VAL A 248 -1.27 8.33 15.89
C VAL A 248 -1.32 7.27 16.97
N LEU A 249 -0.14 6.78 17.37
CA LEU A 249 0.07 5.95 18.54
C LEU A 249 0.68 6.83 19.63
N ASP A 250 0.04 6.94 20.78
CA ASP A 250 0.62 7.63 21.91
C ASP A 250 1.74 6.79 22.56
N ILE A 251 2.54 7.43 23.42
CA ILE A 251 3.70 6.76 24.05
C ILE A 251 3.29 5.59 24.95
N LYS A 252 2.06 5.60 25.50
CA LYS A 252 1.56 4.51 26.32
C LYS A 252 1.31 3.27 25.46
N GLN A 253 0.63 3.43 24.32
CA GLN A 253 0.39 2.35 23.36
C GLN A 253 1.72 1.77 22.83
N ILE A 254 2.70 2.64 22.56
CA ILE A 254 4.05 2.22 22.12
C ILE A 254 4.70 1.34 23.18
N ARG A 255 4.69 1.75 24.45
CA ARG A 255 5.26 0.98 25.55
C ARG A 255 4.56 -0.37 25.75
N GLU A 256 3.24 -0.38 25.69
CA GLU A 256 2.46 -1.62 25.78
C GLU A 256 2.86 -2.62 24.67
N LEU A 257 3.05 -2.14 23.43
CA LEU A 257 3.53 -2.98 22.33
C LEU A 257 4.95 -3.51 22.55
N LEU A 258 5.87 -2.65 23.02
CA LEU A 258 7.24 -3.05 23.30
C LEU A 258 7.32 -4.05 24.44
N ASP A 259 6.49 -3.94 25.46
CA ASP A 259 6.43 -4.89 26.56
C ASP A 259 5.93 -6.27 26.11
N ILE A 260 4.90 -6.33 25.24
CA ILE A 260 4.44 -7.58 24.62
C ILE A 260 5.58 -8.27 23.85
N VAL A 261 6.35 -7.52 23.08
CA VAL A 261 7.48 -8.08 22.31
C VAL A 261 8.58 -8.60 23.23
N ARG A 262 8.95 -7.84 24.28
CA ARG A 262 9.95 -8.23 25.25
C ARG A 262 9.54 -9.50 26.02
N GLU A 263 8.26 -9.64 26.39
CA GLU A 263 7.71 -10.83 27.02
C GLU A 263 7.80 -12.05 26.09
N GLN A 264 7.45 -11.89 24.82
CA GLN A 264 7.56 -12.96 23.82
C GLN A 264 9.00 -13.40 23.62
N GLU A 265 9.95 -12.48 23.48
CA GLU A 265 11.39 -12.78 23.35
C GLU A 265 11.92 -13.51 24.59
N ALA A 266 11.48 -13.14 25.79
CA ALA A 266 11.87 -13.81 27.03
C ALA A 266 11.37 -15.27 27.09
N VAL A 267 10.19 -15.54 26.55
CA VAL A 267 9.60 -16.89 26.49
C VAL A 267 10.28 -17.75 25.42
N PHE A 268 10.53 -17.22 24.24
CA PHE A 268 11.14 -17.97 23.12
C PHE A 268 12.66 -17.99 23.15
N GLY A 269 13.31 -16.96 23.72
CA GLY A 269 14.75 -16.91 23.92
C GLY A 269 15.27 -17.83 25.04
N ALA A 270 14.39 -18.31 25.92
CA ALA A 270 14.69 -19.27 26.98
C ALA A 270 14.65 -20.75 26.53
N SER A 271 14.64 -21.04 25.21
CA SER A 271 14.74 -22.42 24.73
C SER A 271 16.12 -22.98 25.11
N PRO A 272 16.23 -24.08 25.87
CA PRO A 272 17.51 -24.56 26.41
C PRO A 272 18.39 -25.05 25.26
N ALA A 273 19.43 -24.31 24.94
CA ALA A 273 20.59 -24.86 24.27
C ALA A 273 21.23 -25.89 25.23
N GLY A 274 21.06 -27.19 24.92
CA GLY A 274 21.82 -28.22 25.62
C GLY A 274 21.05 -29.44 26.11
N ALA A 275 20.46 -30.18 25.18
CA ALA A 275 20.38 -31.63 25.37
C ALA A 275 21.49 -32.26 24.54
N SER A 276 22.70 -32.36 25.14
CA SER A 276 23.74 -33.25 24.65
C SER A 276 23.19 -34.65 24.62
N ALA A 277 23.19 -35.28 23.44
CA ALA A 277 22.91 -36.69 23.26
C ALA A 277 23.89 -37.51 24.11
N PRO A 278 23.46 -38.54 24.86
CA PRO A 278 24.37 -39.48 25.47
C PRO A 278 25.03 -40.35 24.40
N ALA A 279 26.31 -40.63 24.62
CA ALA A 279 27.20 -41.44 23.80
C ALA A 279 26.72 -42.89 23.61
#